data_9d1f4c8b67ee8537d5bad7d9ff38b98e
#
_entry.id   9d1f4c8b67ee8537d5bad7d9ff38b98e
#
_cell.length_a   1.000
_cell.length_b   1.000
_cell.length_c   1.000
_cell.angle_alpha   90.00
_cell.angle_beta   90.00
_cell.angle_gamma   90.00
#
_symmetry.space_group_name_H-M   'P 1'
#
loop_
_entity.id
_entity.type
_entity.pdbx_description
1 polymer ?
#
loop_
_entity_poly.entity_id
_entity_poly.type
_entity_poly.pdbx_seq_one_letter_code
_entity_poly.pdbx_strand_id
1 'polypeptide(L)'
;MWRALLWGLPLGIALWSGQASAVECQDLTYEGNRYALCEVDASREELRLFLRDDAGEVMGHFSTIEDRLEAEGKTLAFATNAGMYHSDRSPVGLYVEDGSQEMRLVTNPGPGNFGLVPNGVFCLREGRADVIETLAFEASGTACKSATQSGPMLVIDGELHPRFLKDSDSRYIRNGVGTSADGRRVVFAISRNTVNFHDFASLFRDHLQLPQALYFDGNISRLHAPDLQRSDAGFMMGPVVGVIEDRDTNEGDTLQN
;
A
#
# COMPACT_ATOMS: atom_id res chain seq x y z
N MET A 1 47.06 52.61 -27.19
CA MET A 1 46.76 51.18 -27.30
C MET A 1 46.16 50.71 -25.96
N TRP A 2 44.84 50.68 -25.83
CA TRP A 2 44.18 50.24 -24.60
C TRP A 2 43.59 48.84 -24.86
N ARG A 3 44.03 47.86 -24.08
CA ARG A 3 43.49 46.48 -24.07
C ARG A 3 42.37 46.45 -23.02
N ALA A 4 41.17 46.26 -23.46
CA ALA A 4 40.02 45.93 -22.57
C ALA A 4 40.08 44.45 -22.21
N LEU A 5 40.21 44.15 -20.90
CA LEU A 5 40.02 42.79 -20.34
C LEU A 5 38.54 42.57 -20.12
N LEU A 6 37.95 41.67 -20.88
CA LEU A 6 36.59 41.14 -20.64
C LEU A 6 36.69 40.04 -19.58
N TRP A 7 36.13 40.30 -18.42
CA TRP A 7 35.92 39.29 -17.38
C TRP A 7 34.59 38.57 -17.68
N GLY A 8 34.69 37.31 -18.13
CA GLY A 8 33.54 36.43 -18.23
C GLY A 8 33.15 35.89 -16.85
N LEU A 9 31.96 36.22 -16.39
CA LEU A 9 31.33 35.59 -15.23
C LEU A 9 30.84 34.18 -15.62
N PRO A 10 31.18 33.12 -14.88
CA PRO A 10 30.56 31.81 -15.10
C PRO A 10 29.12 31.82 -14.58
N LEU A 11 28.16 31.57 -15.47
CA LEU A 11 26.79 31.27 -15.11
C LEU A 11 26.76 29.88 -14.43
N GLY A 12 26.67 29.86 -13.12
CA GLY A 12 26.43 28.64 -12.36
C GLY A 12 25.00 28.18 -12.59
N ILE A 13 24.80 27.12 -13.34
CA ILE A 13 23.51 26.40 -13.43
C ILE A 13 23.35 25.60 -12.14
N ALA A 14 22.51 26.11 -11.22
CA ALA A 14 22.05 25.32 -10.08
C ALA A 14 21.13 24.22 -10.61
N LEU A 15 21.61 23.00 -10.66
CA LEU A 15 20.78 21.82 -10.86
C LEU A 15 19.95 21.62 -9.57
N TRP A 16 18.71 22.03 -9.57
CA TRP A 16 17.74 21.61 -8.57
C TRP A 16 17.49 20.11 -8.80
N SER A 17 18.11 19.27 -8.00
CA SER A 17 17.72 17.89 -7.85
C SER A 17 16.38 17.91 -7.08
N GLY A 18 15.26 17.94 -7.78
CA GLY A 18 13.98 17.61 -7.17
C GLY A 18 14.09 16.17 -6.69
N GLN A 19 14.02 15.95 -5.37
CA GLN A 19 13.79 14.58 -4.85
C GLN A 19 12.46 14.11 -5.42
N ALA A 20 12.49 13.01 -6.18
CA ALA A 20 11.28 12.32 -6.57
C ALA A 20 10.68 11.74 -5.28
N SER A 21 9.43 12.07 -4.97
CA SER A 21 8.69 11.42 -3.88
C SER A 21 8.70 9.91 -4.12
N ALA A 22 8.93 9.14 -3.06
CA ALA A 22 8.95 7.67 -3.12
C ALA A 22 7.58 7.09 -3.48
N VAL A 23 6.51 7.83 -3.25
CA VAL A 23 5.12 7.42 -3.52
C VAL A 23 4.41 8.54 -4.26
N GLU A 24 3.77 8.21 -5.37
CA GLU A 24 2.92 9.16 -6.09
C GLU A 24 1.44 8.93 -5.73
N CYS A 25 0.86 9.81 -4.91
CA CYS A 25 -0.54 9.75 -4.54
C CYS A 25 -1.37 10.79 -5.31
N GLN A 26 -2.52 10.38 -5.86
CA GLN A 26 -3.43 11.25 -6.60
C GLN A 26 -4.90 10.88 -6.40
N ASP A 27 -5.77 11.87 -6.58
CA ASP A 27 -7.20 11.64 -6.67
C ASP A 27 -7.61 11.33 -8.12
N LEU A 28 -8.47 10.33 -8.28
CA LEU A 28 -8.98 9.88 -9.56
C LEU A 28 -10.51 9.78 -9.55
N THR A 29 -11.14 10.15 -10.66
CA THR A 29 -12.54 9.78 -10.95
C THR A 29 -12.57 8.79 -12.09
N TYR A 30 -13.13 7.59 -11.84
CA TYR A 30 -13.32 6.54 -12.83
C TYR A 30 -14.75 6.03 -12.77
N GLU A 31 -15.44 5.98 -13.93
CA GLU A 31 -16.86 5.56 -14.07
C GLU A 31 -17.79 6.18 -12.99
N GLY A 32 -17.63 7.48 -12.72
CA GLY A 32 -18.44 8.22 -11.75
C GLY A 32 -18.09 7.98 -10.29
N ASN A 33 -17.19 7.08 -9.97
CA ASN A 33 -16.69 6.84 -8.62
C ASN A 33 -15.35 7.56 -8.39
N ARG A 34 -15.12 8.02 -7.17
CA ARG A 34 -13.92 8.75 -6.77
C ARG A 34 -12.99 7.85 -5.95
N TYR A 35 -11.70 7.92 -6.23
CA TYR A 35 -10.66 7.12 -5.59
C TYR A 35 -9.47 7.99 -5.22
N ALA A 36 -8.76 7.62 -4.17
CA ALA A 36 -7.38 8.00 -3.95
C ALA A 36 -6.51 6.81 -4.36
N LEU A 37 -5.50 7.06 -5.19
CA LEU A 37 -4.53 6.08 -5.66
C LEU A 37 -3.16 6.47 -5.15
N CYS A 38 -2.36 5.50 -4.70
CA CYS A 38 -0.96 5.68 -4.39
C CYS A 38 -0.16 4.62 -5.13
N GLU A 39 0.74 5.05 -6.01
CA GLU A 39 1.58 4.18 -6.83
C GLU A 39 3.00 4.13 -6.25
N VAL A 40 3.57 2.92 -6.20
CA VAL A 40 4.85 2.60 -5.59
C VAL A 40 5.68 1.77 -6.57
N ASP A 41 6.95 2.10 -6.76
CA ASP A 41 7.93 1.22 -7.43
C ASP A 41 8.63 0.34 -6.38
N ALA A 42 8.18 -0.91 -6.24
CA ALA A 42 8.70 -1.84 -5.25
C ALA A 42 10.20 -2.21 -5.46
N SER A 43 10.80 -1.83 -6.59
CA SER A 43 12.24 -2.02 -6.82
C SER A 43 13.10 -0.89 -6.25
N ARG A 44 12.48 0.20 -5.81
CA ARG A 44 13.13 1.42 -5.32
C ARG A 44 12.71 1.80 -3.91
N GLU A 45 11.43 1.51 -3.58
CA GLU A 45 10.78 1.96 -2.38
C GLU A 45 10.70 0.83 -1.34
N GLU A 46 10.89 1.17 -0.07
CA GLU A 46 10.84 0.19 1.01
C GLU A 46 9.39 0.02 1.51
N LEU A 47 8.73 -1.05 1.05
CA LEU A 47 7.43 -1.49 1.55
C LEU A 47 7.61 -2.32 2.82
N ARG A 48 6.89 -1.97 3.91
CA ARG A 48 6.85 -2.73 5.16
C ARG A 48 5.41 -3.04 5.58
N LEU A 49 5.27 -4.15 6.31
CA LEU A 49 4.08 -4.43 7.12
C LEU A 49 4.34 -4.01 8.57
N PHE A 50 3.27 -3.63 9.26
CA PHE A 50 3.29 -3.21 10.65
C PHE A 50 2.08 -3.81 11.37
N LEU A 51 2.31 -4.50 12.48
CA LEU A 51 1.24 -4.99 13.34
C LEU A 51 1.56 -4.72 14.80
N ARG A 52 2.73 -5.17 15.28
CA ARG A 52 3.12 -5.04 16.68
C ARG A 52 4.43 -4.31 16.82
N ASP A 53 4.56 -3.64 17.95
CA ASP A 53 5.85 -3.07 18.38
C ASP A 53 6.75 -4.14 19.04
N ASP A 54 7.93 -3.72 19.49
CA ASP A 54 8.92 -4.62 20.13
C ASP A 54 8.46 -5.16 21.49
N ALA A 55 7.43 -4.56 22.10
CA ALA A 55 6.79 -5.05 23.33
C ALA A 55 5.67 -6.05 23.03
N GLY A 56 5.32 -6.26 21.75
CA GLY A 56 4.23 -7.12 21.30
C GLY A 56 2.86 -6.43 21.30
N GLU A 57 2.79 -5.13 21.58
CA GLU A 57 1.56 -4.37 21.57
C GLU A 57 1.17 -3.97 20.13
N VAL A 58 -0.15 -3.96 19.86
CA VAL A 58 -0.66 -3.61 18.52
C VAL A 58 -0.47 -2.12 18.26
N MET A 59 0.28 -1.76 17.23
CA MET A 59 0.49 -0.37 16.84
C MET A 59 -0.80 0.33 16.39
N GLY A 60 -1.57 -0.26 15.51
CA GLY A 60 -2.97 0.04 15.18
C GLY A 60 -3.31 1.46 14.67
N HIS A 61 -2.39 2.42 14.75
CA HIS A 61 -2.57 3.81 14.32
C HIS A 61 -1.36 4.28 13.52
N PHE A 62 -1.57 5.12 12.51
CA PHE A 62 -0.46 5.67 11.72
C PHE A 62 0.50 6.49 12.60
N SER A 63 -0.01 7.30 13.53
CA SER A 63 0.83 8.06 14.46
C SER A 63 1.75 7.19 15.31
N THR A 64 1.28 6.03 15.80
CA THR A 64 2.11 5.10 16.57
C THR A 64 3.22 4.48 15.71
N ILE A 65 2.91 4.22 14.42
CA ILE A 65 3.92 3.76 13.46
C ILE A 65 4.93 4.87 13.17
N GLU A 66 4.48 6.12 12.99
CA GLU A 66 5.35 7.27 12.78
C GLU A 66 6.27 7.52 13.97
N ASP A 67 5.76 7.48 15.21
CA ASP A 67 6.57 7.64 16.44
C ASP A 67 7.70 6.59 16.50
N ARG A 68 7.41 5.34 16.11
CA ARG A 68 8.41 4.28 16.03
C ARG A 68 9.44 4.54 14.94
N LEU A 69 9.00 4.90 13.73
CA LEU A 69 9.88 5.19 12.60
C LEU A 69 10.78 6.40 12.85
N GLU A 70 10.27 7.41 13.58
CA GLU A 70 11.07 8.56 14.00
C GLU A 70 12.28 8.15 14.85
N ALA A 71 12.11 7.18 15.74
CA ALA A 71 13.22 6.62 16.51
C ALA A 71 14.27 5.89 15.65
N GLU A 72 13.86 5.42 14.47
CA GLU A 72 14.75 4.81 13.46
C GLU A 72 15.35 5.85 12.48
N GLY A 73 15.02 7.14 12.61
CA GLY A 73 15.42 8.20 11.67
C GLY A 73 14.64 8.14 10.34
N LYS A 74 13.45 7.56 10.37
CA LYS A 74 12.59 7.32 9.21
C LYS A 74 11.24 8.05 9.34
N THR A 75 10.51 8.13 8.24
CA THR A 75 9.15 8.68 8.16
C THR A 75 8.25 7.77 7.33
N LEU A 76 6.95 7.92 7.52
CA LEU A 76 5.93 7.19 6.79
C LEU A 76 5.46 8.02 5.59
N ALA A 77 5.92 7.68 4.39
CA ALA A 77 5.51 8.36 3.16
C ALA A 77 4.08 8.01 2.72
N PHE A 78 3.66 6.80 3.03
CA PHE A 78 2.33 6.27 2.72
C PHE A 78 1.98 5.14 3.67
N ALA A 79 0.69 5.00 4.04
CA ALA A 79 0.19 3.78 4.68
C ALA A 79 -1.32 3.57 4.46
N THR A 80 -1.72 2.31 4.51
CA THR A 80 -3.12 1.88 4.54
C THR A 80 -3.26 0.58 5.33
N ASN A 81 -4.49 0.22 5.76
CA ASN A 81 -4.73 -1.10 6.34
C ASN A 81 -4.44 -2.20 5.32
N ALA A 82 -3.90 -3.34 5.78
CA ALA A 82 -3.29 -4.37 4.94
C ALA A 82 -3.93 -5.76 5.07
N GLY A 83 -5.16 -5.87 5.51
CA GLY A 83 -5.84 -7.16 5.60
C GLY A 83 -6.88 -7.18 6.72
N MET A 84 -7.63 -8.28 6.75
CA MET A 84 -8.68 -8.48 7.74
C MET A 84 -8.13 -9.03 9.05
N TYR A 85 -8.76 -8.67 10.16
CA TYR A 85 -8.32 -9.03 11.50
C TYR A 85 -9.50 -9.30 12.44
N HIS A 86 -9.23 -10.02 13.51
CA HIS A 86 -10.16 -10.31 14.60
C HIS A 86 -10.33 -9.11 15.54
N SER A 87 -11.24 -9.20 16.49
CA SER A 87 -11.52 -8.14 17.47
C SER A 87 -10.29 -7.77 18.33
N ASP A 88 -9.40 -8.73 18.54
CA ASP A 88 -8.12 -8.56 19.24
C ASP A 88 -6.98 -8.05 18.34
N ARG A 89 -7.28 -7.73 17.07
CA ARG A 89 -6.38 -7.26 16.03
C ARG A 89 -5.44 -8.33 15.45
N SER A 90 -5.56 -9.59 15.85
CA SER A 90 -4.82 -10.69 15.21
C SER A 90 -5.29 -10.89 13.76
N PRO A 91 -4.37 -11.19 12.83
CA PRO A 91 -4.69 -11.42 11.41
C PRO A 91 -5.61 -12.63 11.22
N VAL A 92 -6.56 -12.54 10.26
CA VAL A 92 -7.46 -13.66 9.92
C VAL A 92 -6.73 -14.76 9.13
N GLY A 93 -5.79 -14.39 8.27
CA GLY A 93 -5.01 -15.29 7.42
C GLY A 93 -3.53 -15.07 7.57
N LEU A 94 -2.74 -15.63 6.63
CA LEU A 94 -1.28 -15.54 6.66
C LEU A 94 -0.83 -14.12 6.98
N TYR A 95 0.05 -14.03 7.97
CA TYR A 95 0.77 -12.82 8.28
C TYR A 95 2.22 -13.16 8.61
N VAL A 96 3.12 -12.55 7.87
CA VAL A 96 4.57 -12.65 8.04
C VAL A 96 5.12 -11.22 8.05
N GLU A 97 5.88 -10.86 9.06
CA GLU A 97 6.56 -9.58 9.18
C GLU A 97 8.06 -9.82 9.38
N ASP A 98 8.87 -9.35 8.45
CA ASP A 98 10.33 -9.52 8.44
C ASP A 98 10.79 -10.98 8.70
N GLY A 99 10.13 -11.94 8.04
CA GLY A 99 10.43 -13.37 8.16
C GLY A 99 9.80 -14.05 9.39
N SER A 100 9.18 -13.31 10.29
CA SER A 100 8.47 -13.86 11.45
C SER A 100 7.00 -14.09 11.12
N GLN A 101 6.54 -15.35 11.19
CA GLN A 101 5.15 -15.70 10.92
C GLN A 101 4.31 -15.65 12.19
N GLU A 102 3.29 -14.77 12.21
CA GLU A 102 2.31 -14.69 13.31
C GLU A 102 1.09 -15.57 13.05
N MET A 103 0.61 -15.63 11.78
CA MET A 103 -0.57 -16.41 11.41
C MET A 103 -0.30 -17.26 10.17
N ARG A 104 -0.87 -18.48 10.17
CA ARG A 104 -0.73 -19.45 9.07
C ARG A 104 -1.58 -19.07 7.85
N LEU A 105 -1.24 -19.66 6.70
CA LEU A 105 -2.07 -19.59 5.50
C LEU A 105 -3.43 -20.28 5.72
N VAL A 106 -4.49 -19.65 5.22
CA VAL A 106 -5.87 -20.17 5.24
C VAL A 106 -6.32 -20.44 3.81
N THR A 107 -6.49 -21.70 3.47
CA THR A 107 -6.82 -22.16 2.10
C THR A 107 -8.30 -22.51 1.92
N ASN A 108 -9.02 -22.73 3.01
CA ASN A 108 -10.44 -23.10 2.96
C ASN A 108 -11.35 -21.90 2.81
N PRO A 109 -12.48 -22.04 2.07
CA PRO A 109 -13.52 -21.02 2.06
C PRO A 109 -14.12 -20.85 3.46
N GLY A 110 -14.64 -19.65 3.75
CA GLY A 110 -15.21 -19.31 5.04
C GLY A 110 -16.27 -18.21 4.92
N PRO A 111 -16.74 -17.68 6.04
CA PRO A 111 -17.71 -16.59 6.05
C PRO A 111 -17.06 -15.25 5.63
N GLY A 112 -17.93 -14.32 5.22
CA GLY A 112 -17.54 -12.95 4.91
C GLY A 112 -16.69 -12.80 3.66
N ASN A 113 -16.11 -11.63 3.51
CA ASN A 113 -15.30 -11.29 2.32
C ASN A 113 -14.01 -12.09 2.26
N PHE A 114 -13.36 -12.35 3.40
CA PHE A 114 -12.14 -13.17 3.45
C PHE A 114 -12.37 -14.58 2.90
N GLY A 115 -13.50 -15.19 3.26
CA GLY A 115 -13.86 -16.54 2.82
C GLY A 115 -14.47 -16.63 1.42
N LEU A 116 -14.65 -15.49 0.72
CA LEU A 116 -15.07 -15.45 -0.67
C LEU A 116 -13.88 -15.77 -1.58
N VAL A 117 -13.66 -17.08 -1.79
CA VAL A 117 -12.53 -17.57 -2.61
C VAL A 117 -12.80 -17.42 -4.10
N PRO A 118 -11.75 -17.16 -4.93
CA PRO A 118 -10.34 -17.06 -4.56
C PRO A 118 -10.01 -15.82 -3.72
N ASN A 119 -9.27 -16.03 -2.64
CA ASN A 119 -8.59 -14.98 -1.90
C ASN A 119 -7.09 -15.00 -2.21
N GLY A 120 -6.28 -14.11 -1.65
CA GLY A 120 -4.90 -13.97 -2.08
C GLY A 120 -3.95 -13.50 -0.98
N VAL A 121 -2.68 -13.56 -1.30
CA VAL A 121 -1.56 -13.12 -0.48
C VAL A 121 -0.89 -11.93 -1.16
N PHE A 122 -0.72 -10.82 -0.44
CA PHE A 122 0.19 -9.76 -0.83
C PHE A 122 1.55 -10.07 -0.22
N CYS A 123 2.53 -10.35 -1.07
CA CYS A 123 3.85 -10.86 -0.74
C CYS A 123 4.92 -9.83 -1.06
N LEU A 124 5.66 -9.39 -0.06
CA LEU A 124 6.79 -8.47 -0.20
C LEU A 124 8.09 -9.26 -0.24
N ARG A 125 8.90 -8.97 -1.26
CA ARG A 125 10.24 -9.54 -1.46
C ARG A 125 11.23 -8.42 -1.79
N GLU A 126 12.50 -8.71 -1.82
CA GLU A 126 13.50 -7.74 -2.24
C GLU A 126 13.23 -7.28 -3.68
N GLY A 127 13.06 -5.96 -3.86
CA GLY A 127 12.85 -5.33 -5.15
C GLY A 127 11.53 -5.64 -5.86
N ARG A 128 10.56 -6.28 -5.19
CA ARG A 128 9.25 -6.58 -5.77
C ARG A 128 8.16 -6.88 -4.75
N ALA A 129 6.92 -6.66 -5.15
CA ALA A 129 5.74 -7.08 -4.43
C ALA A 129 4.74 -7.73 -5.37
N ASP A 130 4.11 -8.81 -4.93
CA ASP A 130 3.19 -9.60 -5.73
C ASP A 130 1.88 -9.84 -4.99
N VAL A 131 0.78 -9.73 -5.71
CA VAL A 131 -0.50 -10.32 -5.30
C VAL A 131 -0.59 -11.68 -5.95
N ILE A 132 -0.73 -12.74 -5.13
CA ILE A 132 -0.75 -14.13 -5.58
C ILE A 132 -2.00 -14.81 -5.03
N GLU A 133 -2.74 -15.53 -5.89
CA GLU A 133 -3.89 -16.33 -5.45
C GLU A 133 -3.44 -17.37 -4.42
N THR A 134 -4.26 -17.63 -3.39
CA THR A 134 -3.86 -18.40 -2.20
C THR A 134 -3.40 -19.81 -2.51
N LEU A 135 -4.10 -20.55 -3.37
CA LEU A 135 -3.69 -21.92 -3.70
C LEU A 135 -2.46 -21.95 -4.61
N ALA A 136 -2.33 -20.97 -5.52
CA ALA A 136 -1.12 -20.79 -6.32
C ALA A 136 0.08 -20.41 -5.43
N PHE A 137 -0.13 -19.58 -4.41
CA PHE A 137 0.89 -19.24 -3.42
C PHE A 137 1.36 -20.49 -2.66
N GLU A 138 0.43 -21.29 -2.13
CA GLU A 138 0.74 -22.54 -1.43
C GLU A 138 1.52 -23.50 -2.35
N ALA A 139 1.03 -23.70 -3.58
CA ALA A 139 1.66 -24.63 -4.53
C ALA A 139 3.07 -24.19 -4.98
N SER A 140 3.30 -22.87 -5.09
CA SER A 140 4.60 -22.33 -5.52
C SER A 140 5.68 -22.43 -4.46
N GLY A 141 5.32 -22.51 -3.17
CA GLY A 141 6.26 -22.43 -2.07
C GLY A 141 7.00 -21.07 -1.99
N THR A 142 6.41 -20.00 -2.54
CA THR A 142 7.04 -18.68 -2.58
C THR A 142 7.35 -18.18 -1.18
N ALA A 143 8.63 -17.85 -0.93
CA ALA A 143 9.06 -17.21 0.30
C ALA A 143 8.91 -15.70 0.18
N CYS A 144 8.32 -15.08 1.20
CA CYS A 144 8.17 -13.63 1.33
C CYS A 144 9.00 -13.13 2.51
N LYS A 145 9.60 -11.95 2.40
CA LYS A 145 10.16 -11.22 3.55
C LYS A 145 9.01 -10.83 4.48
N SER A 146 7.94 -10.28 3.91
CA SER A 146 6.69 -10.00 4.63
C SER A 146 5.50 -10.37 3.75
N ALA A 147 4.38 -10.81 4.35
CA ALA A 147 3.19 -11.20 3.62
C ALA A 147 1.93 -10.99 4.45
N THR A 148 0.85 -10.63 3.78
CA THR A 148 -0.49 -10.58 4.39
C THR A 148 -1.52 -11.22 3.47
N GLN A 149 -2.37 -12.08 4.03
CA GLN A 149 -3.48 -12.69 3.31
C GLN A 149 -4.76 -11.93 3.54
N SER A 150 -5.50 -11.68 2.47
CA SER A 150 -6.81 -11.07 2.54
C SER A 150 -7.71 -11.55 1.39
N GLY A 151 -8.89 -10.95 1.23
CA GLY A 151 -9.78 -11.38 0.18
C GLY A 151 -11.12 -10.65 0.14
N PRO A 152 -11.80 -10.81 -1.00
CA PRO A 152 -11.45 -11.67 -2.14
C PRO A 152 -10.35 -11.08 -3.02
N MET A 153 -9.81 -11.90 -3.93
CA MET A 153 -9.09 -11.38 -5.09
C MET A 153 -10.03 -10.49 -5.89
N LEU A 154 -9.54 -9.35 -6.38
CA LEU A 154 -10.29 -8.43 -7.23
C LEU A 154 -10.09 -8.74 -8.71
N VAL A 155 -8.83 -8.94 -9.08
CA VAL A 155 -8.39 -9.34 -10.42
C VAL A 155 -7.47 -10.54 -10.29
N ILE A 156 -7.65 -11.53 -11.17
CA ILE A 156 -6.90 -12.78 -11.22
C ILE A 156 -6.50 -13.01 -12.67
N ASP A 157 -5.22 -12.96 -12.98
CA ASP A 157 -4.67 -13.11 -14.33
C ASP A 157 -5.38 -12.23 -15.39
N GLY A 158 -5.71 -10.99 -15.00
CA GLY A 158 -6.40 -10.02 -15.86
C GLY A 158 -7.92 -10.16 -15.91
N GLU A 159 -8.51 -11.12 -15.21
CA GLU A 159 -9.95 -11.32 -15.16
C GLU A 159 -10.55 -10.90 -13.81
N LEU A 160 -11.76 -10.36 -13.83
CA LEU A 160 -12.47 -10.06 -12.59
C LEU A 160 -12.84 -11.34 -11.84
N HIS A 161 -12.86 -11.26 -10.53
CA HIS A 161 -13.35 -12.35 -9.69
C HIS A 161 -14.75 -12.82 -10.17
N PRO A 162 -14.96 -14.13 -10.45
CA PRO A 162 -16.13 -14.64 -11.18
C PRO A 162 -17.47 -14.46 -10.46
N ARG A 163 -17.46 -14.15 -9.15
CA ARG A 163 -18.66 -13.95 -8.34
C ARG A 163 -19.08 -12.49 -8.19
N PHE A 164 -18.38 -11.54 -8.82
CA PHE A 164 -18.74 -10.13 -8.72
C PHE A 164 -19.90 -9.79 -9.65
N LEU A 165 -20.92 -9.17 -9.08
CA LEU A 165 -22.12 -8.74 -9.78
C LEU A 165 -22.04 -7.23 -10.05
N LYS A 166 -22.23 -6.83 -11.32
CA LYS A 166 -22.20 -5.43 -11.73
C LYS A 166 -23.23 -4.57 -10.98
N ASP A 167 -24.41 -5.11 -10.79
CA ASP A 167 -25.54 -4.41 -10.17
C ASP A 167 -25.70 -4.74 -8.67
N SER A 168 -24.61 -5.13 -8.00
CA SER A 168 -24.63 -5.44 -6.56
C SER A 168 -24.92 -4.19 -5.73
N ASP A 169 -25.86 -4.30 -4.80
CA ASP A 169 -26.21 -3.29 -3.80
C ASP A 169 -25.26 -3.26 -2.59
N SER A 170 -24.37 -4.24 -2.48
CA SER A 170 -23.33 -4.31 -1.44
C SER A 170 -22.23 -3.25 -1.68
N ARG A 171 -22.50 -2.02 -1.27
CA ARG A 171 -21.63 -0.87 -1.49
C ARG A 171 -20.99 -0.37 -0.19
N TYR A 172 -19.66 -0.28 -0.17
CA TYR A 172 -18.84 0.16 0.97
C TYR A 172 -17.68 1.05 0.48
N ILE A 173 -17.06 1.77 1.41
CA ILE A 173 -15.71 2.28 1.17
C ILE A 173 -14.80 1.05 1.12
N ARG A 174 -14.00 0.94 0.06
CA ARG A 174 -13.13 -0.22 -0.17
C ARG A 174 -11.70 0.21 -0.36
N ASN A 175 -10.76 -0.61 0.12
CA ASN A 175 -9.36 -0.47 -0.18
C ASN A 175 -8.77 -1.79 -0.65
N GLY A 176 -7.66 -1.71 -1.36
CA GLY A 176 -7.00 -2.88 -1.91
C GLY A 176 -5.70 -2.49 -2.61
N VAL A 177 -5.01 -3.50 -3.11
CA VAL A 177 -3.73 -3.39 -3.80
C VAL A 177 -3.75 -4.19 -5.09
N GLY A 178 -3.10 -3.65 -6.13
CA GLY A 178 -2.84 -4.38 -7.36
C GLY A 178 -1.36 -4.34 -7.72
N THR A 179 -0.90 -5.37 -8.43
CA THR A 179 0.51 -5.49 -8.82
C THR A 179 0.65 -5.81 -10.30
N SER A 180 1.72 -5.26 -10.92
CA SER A 180 2.14 -5.63 -12.27
C SER A 180 2.71 -7.06 -12.31
N ALA A 181 2.79 -7.65 -13.49
CA ALA A 181 3.30 -9.01 -13.67
C ALA A 181 4.78 -9.17 -13.25
N ASP A 182 5.57 -8.13 -13.39
CA ASP A 182 6.96 -8.10 -12.94
C ASP A 182 7.12 -7.79 -11.45
N GLY A 183 6.02 -7.42 -10.76
CA GLY A 183 5.98 -7.11 -9.35
C GLY A 183 6.64 -5.79 -8.96
N ARG A 184 6.98 -4.93 -9.91
CA ARG A 184 7.64 -3.63 -9.64
C ARG A 184 6.64 -2.53 -9.38
N ARG A 185 5.59 -2.46 -10.19
CA ARG A 185 4.52 -1.48 -10.04
C ARG A 185 3.46 -2.00 -9.08
N VAL A 186 3.26 -1.29 -7.98
CA VAL A 186 2.25 -1.57 -6.95
C VAL A 186 1.33 -0.38 -6.85
N VAL A 187 0.02 -0.60 -6.93
CA VAL A 187 -0.96 0.48 -6.79
C VAL A 187 -1.93 0.15 -5.65
N PHE A 188 -1.93 1.00 -4.65
CA PHE A 188 -2.93 0.99 -3.59
C PHE A 188 -4.08 1.91 -3.97
N ALA A 189 -5.31 1.46 -3.75
CA ALA A 189 -6.50 2.25 -4.01
C ALA A 189 -7.44 2.24 -2.81
N ILE A 190 -8.04 3.39 -2.52
CA ILE A 190 -9.16 3.53 -1.59
C ILE A 190 -10.27 4.34 -2.25
N SER A 191 -11.52 3.84 -2.20
CA SER A 191 -12.65 4.60 -2.72
C SER A 191 -13.04 5.74 -1.77
N ARG A 192 -13.40 6.90 -2.34
CA ARG A 192 -13.86 8.08 -1.58
C ARG A 192 -15.39 8.15 -1.46
N ASN A 193 -16.10 7.27 -2.17
CA ASN A 193 -17.54 7.01 -2.02
C ASN A 193 -17.74 5.49 -1.99
N THR A 194 -18.92 5.07 -1.58
CA THR A 194 -19.24 3.63 -1.52
C THR A 194 -19.30 3.03 -2.93
N VAL A 195 -18.65 1.88 -3.11
CA VAL A 195 -18.58 1.12 -4.38
C VAL A 195 -18.87 -0.36 -4.11
N ASN A 196 -19.39 -1.08 -5.11
CA ASN A 196 -19.47 -2.53 -5.05
C ASN A 196 -18.14 -3.17 -5.47
N PHE A 197 -18.03 -4.48 -5.37
CA PHE A 197 -16.79 -5.18 -5.75
C PHE A 197 -16.50 -5.13 -7.24
N HIS A 198 -17.53 -5.18 -8.08
CA HIS A 198 -17.35 -5.11 -9.54
C HIS A 198 -16.74 -3.76 -9.94
N ASP A 199 -17.33 -2.64 -9.47
CA ASP A 199 -16.82 -1.30 -9.77
C ASP A 199 -15.38 -1.13 -9.28
N PHE A 200 -15.10 -1.62 -8.06
CA PHE A 200 -13.76 -1.50 -7.46
C PHE A 200 -12.72 -2.36 -8.18
N ALA A 201 -13.09 -3.57 -8.59
CA ALA A 201 -12.21 -4.47 -9.33
C ALA A 201 -11.95 -3.99 -10.77
N SER A 202 -12.99 -3.42 -11.43
CA SER A 202 -12.86 -2.83 -12.78
C SER A 202 -11.84 -1.67 -12.80
N LEU A 203 -11.71 -0.90 -11.72
CA LEU A 203 -10.65 0.10 -11.61
C LEU A 203 -9.26 -0.52 -11.82
N PHE A 204 -8.96 -1.64 -11.15
CA PHE A 204 -7.66 -2.30 -11.24
C PHE A 204 -7.43 -2.94 -12.61
N ARG A 205 -8.43 -3.65 -13.15
CA ARG A 205 -8.31 -4.34 -14.44
C ARG A 205 -8.31 -3.38 -15.62
N ASP A 206 -9.32 -2.52 -15.71
CA ASP A 206 -9.61 -1.78 -16.95
C ASP A 206 -8.87 -0.44 -17.01
N HIS A 207 -8.76 0.28 -15.89
CA HIS A 207 -8.08 1.57 -15.84
C HIS A 207 -6.60 1.44 -15.50
N LEU A 208 -6.26 0.71 -14.43
CA LEU A 208 -4.89 0.55 -13.99
C LEU A 208 -4.13 -0.54 -14.76
N GLN A 209 -4.86 -1.43 -15.46
CA GLN A 209 -4.32 -2.54 -16.26
C GLN A 209 -3.40 -3.46 -15.45
N LEU A 210 -3.79 -3.76 -14.22
CA LEU A 210 -3.04 -4.65 -13.33
C LEU A 210 -3.62 -6.06 -13.41
N PRO A 211 -2.78 -7.09 -13.70
CA PRO A 211 -3.24 -8.46 -13.87
C PRO A 211 -3.65 -9.13 -12.56
N GLN A 212 -3.17 -8.63 -11.43
CA GLN A 212 -3.47 -9.17 -10.10
C GLN A 212 -3.90 -8.04 -9.17
N ALA A 213 -5.01 -8.23 -8.44
CA ALA A 213 -5.42 -7.28 -7.41
C ALA A 213 -6.15 -7.97 -6.26
N LEU A 214 -5.98 -7.45 -5.05
CA LEU A 214 -6.47 -8.00 -3.80
C LEU A 214 -7.23 -6.94 -3.00
N TYR A 215 -8.37 -7.30 -2.46
CA TYR A 215 -9.11 -6.50 -1.51
C TYR A 215 -8.57 -6.70 -0.09
N PHE A 216 -8.40 -5.60 0.65
CA PHE A 216 -7.89 -5.67 2.02
C PHE A 216 -9.02 -5.66 3.06
N ASP A 217 -9.81 -4.58 3.14
CA ASP A 217 -10.90 -4.47 4.11
C ASP A 217 -11.93 -3.42 3.66
N GLY A 218 -13.18 -3.54 4.15
CA GLY A 218 -14.26 -2.60 3.88
C GLY A 218 -14.90 -2.01 5.13
N ASN A 219 -14.71 -2.63 6.29
CA ASN A 219 -15.20 -2.06 7.54
C ASN A 219 -14.34 -0.91 8.03
N ILE A 220 -13.03 -1.04 7.83
CA ILE A 220 -12.04 -0.01 8.15
C ILE A 220 -11.14 0.17 6.95
N SER A 221 -11.38 1.27 6.23
CA SER A 221 -10.55 1.69 5.10
C SER A 221 -9.94 3.04 5.44
N ARG A 222 -8.63 3.08 5.69
CA ARG A 222 -7.89 4.28 6.09
C ARG A 222 -6.66 4.48 5.26
N LEU A 223 -6.31 5.73 5.09
CA LEU A 223 -5.18 6.17 4.29
C LEU A 223 -4.37 7.21 5.05
N HIS A 224 -3.06 7.04 5.06
CA HIS A 224 -2.07 8.05 5.32
C HIS A 224 -1.36 8.35 4.00
N ALA A 225 -1.51 9.55 3.50
CA ALA A 225 -0.91 10.03 2.24
C ALA A 225 -0.67 11.53 2.38
N PRO A 226 0.50 11.97 2.87
CA PRO A 226 0.84 13.37 3.07
C PRO A 226 0.68 14.22 1.80
N ASP A 227 1.01 13.70 0.63
CA ASP A 227 0.83 14.36 -0.67
C ASP A 227 -0.63 14.77 -0.94
N LEU A 228 -1.59 14.00 -0.44
CA LEU A 228 -3.02 14.31 -0.50
C LEU A 228 -3.51 15.10 0.72
N GLN A 229 -2.60 15.51 1.60
CA GLN A 229 -2.93 16.13 2.89
C GLN A 229 -3.93 15.29 3.70
N ARG A 230 -3.77 13.96 3.65
CA ARG A 230 -4.68 13.01 4.26
C ARG A 230 -3.95 12.06 5.22
N SER A 231 -4.41 12.05 6.47
CA SER A 231 -4.04 11.05 7.48
C SER A 231 -5.28 10.72 8.30
N ASP A 232 -5.90 9.59 8.00
CA ASP A 232 -7.18 9.20 8.59
C ASP A 232 -6.99 8.72 10.03
N ALA A 233 -7.67 9.36 10.96
CA ALA A 233 -7.76 8.94 12.36
C ALA A 233 -8.96 8.00 12.63
N GLY A 234 -9.02 7.37 13.80
CA GLY A 234 -10.19 6.61 14.28
C GLY A 234 -9.83 5.34 15.04
N PHE A 235 -10.62 4.26 14.94
CA PHE A 235 -10.40 3.03 15.70
C PHE A 235 -9.07 2.34 15.35
N MET A 236 -8.49 1.66 16.32
CA MET A 236 -7.28 0.84 16.16
C MET A 236 -7.47 -0.17 15.02
N MET A 237 -6.52 -0.23 14.10
CA MET A 237 -6.45 -1.20 13.00
C MET A 237 -5.70 -2.48 13.43
N GLY A 238 -5.79 -3.53 12.61
CA GLY A 238 -4.87 -4.67 12.64
C GLY A 238 -3.66 -4.39 11.73
N PRO A 239 -3.33 -5.31 10.79
CA PRO A 239 -2.20 -5.13 9.87
C PRO A 239 -2.27 -3.83 9.07
N VAL A 240 -1.14 -3.16 8.94
CA VAL A 240 -0.93 -1.96 8.13
C VAL A 240 0.21 -2.24 7.15
N VAL A 241 0.10 -1.73 5.92
CA VAL A 241 1.20 -1.65 4.97
C VAL A 241 1.56 -0.19 4.76
N GLY A 242 2.85 0.11 4.67
CA GLY A 242 3.34 1.45 4.39
C GLY A 242 4.62 1.45 3.57
N VAL A 243 4.91 2.60 3.00
CA VAL A 243 6.21 2.94 2.41
C VAL A 243 6.94 3.85 3.38
N ILE A 244 8.19 3.54 3.63
CA ILE A 244 9.04 4.31 4.53
C ILE A 244 10.17 4.98 3.76
N GLU A 245 10.55 6.16 4.24
CA GLU A 245 11.64 6.97 3.72
C GLU A 245 12.61 7.35 4.83
N ASP A 246 13.85 7.64 4.47
CA ASP A 246 14.79 8.28 5.40
C ASP A 246 14.32 9.70 5.70
N ARG A 247 14.34 10.10 6.95
CA ARG A 247 13.96 11.46 7.35
C ARG A 247 15.01 12.44 6.86
N ASP A 248 14.59 13.49 6.16
CA ASP A 248 15.47 14.60 5.79
C ASP A 248 16.00 15.30 7.06
N THR A 249 17.28 15.13 7.35
CA THR A 249 17.95 15.77 8.49
C THR A 249 18.13 17.29 8.33
N ASN A 250 17.65 17.86 7.21
CA ASN A 250 17.85 19.28 6.88
C ASN A 250 16.75 20.24 7.39
N GLU A 251 15.65 19.75 7.99
CA GLU A 251 14.61 20.67 8.52
C GLU A 251 14.91 21.24 9.91
N GLY A 252 15.94 20.77 10.60
CA GLY A 252 16.28 21.16 11.97
C GLY A 252 17.08 22.47 12.14
N ASP A 253 17.66 23.03 11.09
CA ASP A 253 18.69 24.11 11.23
C ASP A 253 18.21 25.53 10.86
N THR A 254 16.90 25.73 10.60
CA THR A 254 16.37 27.04 10.17
C THR A 254 15.74 27.86 11.30
N LEU A 255 15.75 27.42 12.55
CA LEU A 255 15.14 28.15 13.69
C LEU A 255 16.15 28.65 14.76
N GLN A 256 17.44 28.74 14.45
CA GLN A 256 18.41 29.41 15.33
C GLN A 256 19.22 30.45 14.54
N ASN A 257 18.63 31.59 14.24
CA ASN A 257 19.33 32.88 14.04
C ASN A 257 18.38 34.04 14.30
#